data_70a542713d3f570f008a33d00aebfb0d
#
_entry.id   70a542713d3f570f008a33d00aebfb0d
#
_cell.length_a   1.000
_cell.length_b   1.000
_cell.length_c   1.000
_cell.angle_alpha   90.00
_cell.angle_beta   90.00
_cell.angle_gamma   90.00
#
_symmetry.space_group_name_H-M   'P 1'
#
loop_
_entity.id
_entity.type
_entity.pdbx_description
1 polymer ?
#
loop_
_entity_poly.entity_id
_entity_poly.type
_entity_poly.pdbx_seq_one_letter_code
_entity_poly.pdbx_strand_id
1 'polypeptide(L)'
;VLKDKLEAAKPDVILVFGDDQIEQFDFSLFPPFAIFAGENFEGYKVFPRTGIVPGQRGDWVERTPETWAKVKGHPDLAKHLLKNLVRNEFDVSFMLEEHNKEHGVGHAFLRPMSYILPDYDLPILPFYINCFYGPQPTANRVYQIGRTVRTIIEEFDSDLRVAVLGSGGLWHTPGNPEGWLNEDFDTGVLDNIRSGDAKALADHFDRESNDPPAAYGNGKWVDGGT
;
A
#
# COMPACT_ATOMS: atom_id res chain seq x y z
N VAL A 1 6.35 2.71 -19.98
CA VAL A 1 7.60 2.96 -19.21
C VAL A 1 7.69 2.05 -17.96
N LEU A 2 6.73 2.05 -16.99
CA LEU A 2 6.83 1.15 -15.84
C LEU A 2 6.61 -0.32 -16.22
N LYS A 3 5.62 -0.60 -17.07
CA LYS A 3 5.38 -1.93 -17.62
C LYS A 3 6.64 -2.49 -18.29
N ASP A 4 7.27 -1.72 -19.20
CA ASP A 4 8.47 -2.15 -19.93
C ASP A 4 9.64 -2.45 -18.97
N LYS A 5 9.75 -1.69 -17.87
CA LYS A 5 10.76 -1.94 -16.83
C LYS A 5 10.48 -3.23 -16.05
N LEU A 6 9.21 -3.48 -15.72
CA LEU A 6 8.80 -4.70 -15.04
C LEU A 6 9.08 -5.94 -15.92
N GLU A 7 8.68 -5.87 -17.19
CA GLU A 7 8.95 -6.93 -18.17
C GLU A 7 10.45 -7.19 -18.37
N ALA A 8 11.25 -6.13 -18.42
CA ALA A 8 12.71 -6.25 -18.54
C ALA A 8 13.37 -6.85 -17.29
N ALA A 9 12.84 -6.54 -16.09
CA ALA A 9 13.34 -7.06 -14.83
C ALA A 9 13.00 -8.55 -14.64
N LYS A 10 11.96 -9.05 -15.29
CA LYS A 10 11.47 -10.43 -15.21
C LYS A 10 11.38 -10.93 -13.77
N PRO A 11 10.64 -10.27 -12.89
CA PRO A 11 10.51 -10.71 -11.51
C PRO A 11 9.71 -12.01 -11.43
N ASP A 12 9.90 -12.73 -10.33
CA ASP A 12 9.15 -13.94 -10.00
C ASP A 12 7.99 -13.63 -9.04
N VAL A 13 8.06 -12.48 -8.35
CA VAL A 13 7.01 -11.95 -7.46
C VAL A 13 7.12 -10.42 -7.37
N ILE A 14 5.99 -9.76 -7.14
CA ILE A 14 5.92 -8.32 -6.86
C ILE A 14 5.51 -8.11 -5.40
N LEU A 15 6.41 -7.58 -4.58
CA LEU A 15 6.09 -7.08 -3.24
C LEU A 15 5.55 -5.65 -3.38
N VAL A 16 4.32 -5.44 -2.97
CA VAL A 16 3.67 -4.13 -3.05
C VAL A 16 3.46 -3.57 -1.65
N PHE A 17 4.02 -2.40 -1.38
CA PHE A 17 3.69 -1.61 -0.20
C PHE A 17 2.55 -0.66 -0.55
N GLY A 18 1.49 -0.69 0.24
CA GLY A 18 0.31 0.14 0.04
C GLY A 18 -0.50 0.30 1.31
N ASP A 19 -1.47 1.20 1.25
CA ASP A 19 -2.39 1.45 2.35
C ASP A 19 -3.68 0.62 2.25
N ASP A 20 -4.55 0.82 3.24
CA ASP A 20 -5.93 0.33 3.24
C ASP A 20 -6.86 1.47 3.67
N GLN A 21 -7.87 1.74 2.84
CA GLN A 21 -8.85 2.80 3.09
C GLN A 21 -10.21 2.22 3.48
N ILE A 22 -10.25 1.41 4.53
CA ILE A 22 -11.45 0.65 4.99
C ILE A 22 -11.91 -0.35 3.90
N GLU A 23 -10.96 -0.99 3.24
CA GLU A 23 -11.23 -2.01 2.22
C GLU A 23 -11.14 -3.41 2.84
N GLN A 24 -10.10 -3.69 3.60
CA GLN A 24 -9.90 -4.93 4.33
C GLN A 24 -9.94 -4.73 5.85
N PHE A 25 -9.47 -3.60 6.34
CA PHE A 25 -9.48 -3.26 7.76
C PHE A 25 -10.58 -2.24 8.05
N ASP A 26 -11.05 -2.21 9.29
CA ASP A 26 -12.01 -1.23 9.79
C ASP A 26 -11.65 -0.81 11.23
N PHE A 27 -12.46 0.07 11.83
CA PHE A 27 -12.19 0.57 13.17
C PHE A 27 -12.35 -0.49 14.28
N SER A 28 -12.74 -1.71 13.97
CA SER A 28 -12.67 -2.84 14.91
C SER A 28 -11.26 -3.44 14.96
N LEU A 29 -10.50 -3.33 13.87
CA LEU A 29 -9.10 -3.77 13.78
C LEU A 29 -8.41 -3.01 12.63
N PHE A 30 -7.50 -2.12 12.97
CA PHE A 30 -6.69 -1.39 11.99
C PHE A 30 -5.19 -1.50 12.36
N PRO A 31 -4.47 -2.50 11.85
CA PRO A 31 -3.08 -2.72 12.22
C PRO A 31 -2.15 -1.70 11.57
N PRO A 32 -1.06 -1.28 12.22
CA PRO A 32 -0.07 -0.39 11.63
C PRO A 32 0.65 -1.03 10.42
N PHE A 33 0.83 -2.36 10.47
CA PHE A 33 1.42 -3.17 9.40
C PHE A 33 0.71 -4.50 9.28
N ALA A 34 0.47 -4.96 8.07
CA ALA A 34 -0.03 -6.31 7.81
C ALA A 34 0.51 -6.90 6.51
N ILE A 35 0.58 -8.22 6.42
CA ILE A 35 0.99 -8.94 5.21
C ILE A 35 -0.12 -9.92 4.82
N PHE A 36 -0.46 -9.96 3.53
CA PHE A 36 -1.27 -11.03 3.01
C PHE A 36 -0.39 -12.27 2.77
N ALA A 37 -0.70 -13.36 3.45
CA ALA A 37 0.11 -14.58 3.45
C ALA A 37 -0.66 -15.81 2.93
N GLY A 38 -1.80 -15.59 2.27
CA GLY A 38 -2.58 -16.62 1.60
C GLY A 38 -2.01 -17.01 0.23
N GLU A 39 -2.52 -18.10 -0.31
CA GLU A 39 -2.12 -18.60 -1.65
C GLU A 39 -2.71 -17.76 -2.78
N ASN A 40 -3.93 -17.28 -2.61
CA ASN A 40 -4.66 -16.52 -3.60
C ASN A 40 -5.49 -15.45 -2.92
N PHE A 41 -5.77 -14.39 -3.66
CA PHE A 41 -6.69 -13.33 -3.26
C PHE A 41 -7.40 -12.75 -4.48
N GLU A 42 -8.48 -12.02 -4.22
CA GLU A 42 -9.29 -11.41 -5.25
C GLU A 42 -9.55 -9.94 -4.90
N GLY A 43 -9.97 -9.13 -5.88
CA GLY A 43 -10.40 -7.77 -5.62
C GLY A 43 -10.67 -6.96 -6.89
N TYR A 44 -11.17 -5.74 -6.70
CA TYR A 44 -11.50 -4.84 -7.80
C TYR A 44 -10.26 -4.23 -8.45
N LYS A 45 -10.21 -4.31 -9.78
CA LYS A 45 -9.22 -3.60 -10.64
C LYS A 45 -9.62 -2.16 -10.90
N VAL A 46 -10.87 -1.81 -10.64
CA VAL A 46 -11.50 -0.51 -10.92
C VAL A 46 -12.10 0.05 -9.62
N PHE A 47 -12.67 1.24 -9.68
CA PHE A 47 -13.49 1.72 -8.57
C PHE A 47 -14.66 0.78 -8.33
N PRO A 48 -14.85 0.26 -7.11
CA PRO A 48 -15.81 -0.80 -6.84
C PRO A 48 -17.28 -0.31 -6.85
N ARG A 49 -17.50 0.99 -6.88
CA ARG A 49 -18.83 1.59 -6.84
C ARG A 49 -19.04 2.62 -7.94
N THR A 50 -20.23 2.65 -8.51
CA THR A 50 -20.67 3.61 -9.52
C THR A 50 -21.75 4.54 -8.94
N GLY A 51 -21.97 5.67 -9.60
CA GLY A 51 -23.07 6.58 -9.26
C GLY A 51 -22.96 7.19 -7.86
N ILE A 52 -21.75 7.42 -7.36
CA ILE A 52 -21.55 8.04 -6.05
C ILE A 52 -22.03 9.49 -6.09
N VAL A 53 -23.12 9.74 -5.37
CA VAL A 53 -23.65 11.09 -5.12
C VAL A 53 -23.34 11.45 -3.65
N PRO A 54 -22.99 12.70 -3.33
CA PRO A 54 -22.75 13.10 -1.94
C PRO A 54 -23.92 12.68 -1.03
N GLY A 55 -23.59 11.91 0.03
CA GLY A 55 -24.56 11.39 0.99
C GLY A 55 -25.25 10.07 0.61
N GLN A 56 -24.97 9.53 -0.58
CA GLN A 56 -25.48 8.23 -1.02
C GLN A 56 -24.34 7.25 -1.29
N ARG A 57 -24.57 5.96 -1.00
CA ARG A 57 -23.66 4.90 -1.44
C ARG A 57 -24.04 4.51 -2.86
N GLY A 58 -23.08 4.58 -3.79
CA GLY A 58 -23.27 4.05 -5.14
C GLY A 58 -23.41 2.53 -5.15
N ASP A 59 -23.90 2.00 -6.27
CA ASP A 59 -24.05 0.56 -6.48
C ASP A 59 -22.67 -0.09 -6.70
N TRP A 60 -22.55 -1.34 -6.25
CA TRP A 60 -21.37 -2.14 -6.54
C TRP A 60 -21.27 -2.41 -8.05
N VAL A 61 -20.05 -2.26 -8.56
CA VAL A 61 -19.73 -2.67 -9.92
C VAL A 61 -19.82 -4.20 -10.01
N GLU A 62 -20.45 -4.71 -11.08
CA GLU A 62 -20.50 -6.15 -11.33
C GLU A 62 -19.08 -6.73 -11.44
N ARG A 63 -18.87 -7.89 -10.85
CA ARG A 63 -17.59 -8.61 -10.91
C ARG A 63 -17.50 -9.37 -12.22
N THR A 64 -16.76 -8.83 -13.14
CA THR A 64 -16.43 -9.43 -14.43
C THR A 64 -14.92 -9.58 -14.56
N PRO A 65 -14.40 -10.30 -15.56
CA PRO A 65 -12.97 -10.37 -15.82
C PRO A 65 -12.32 -8.99 -16.04
N GLU A 66 -13.08 -7.97 -16.44
CA GLU A 66 -12.60 -6.60 -16.68
C GLU A 66 -12.53 -5.79 -15.38
N THR A 67 -13.38 -6.08 -14.41
CA THR A 67 -13.52 -5.30 -13.17
C THR A 67 -12.91 -5.97 -11.95
N TRP A 68 -12.74 -7.30 -11.97
CA TRP A 68 -12.31 -8.13 -10.87
C TRP A 68 -11.10 -8.99 -11.23
N ALA A 69 -10.10 -9.04 -10.37
CA ALA A 69 -8.92 -9.88 -10.55
C ALA A 69 -8.90 -11.01 -9.53
N LYS A 70 -8.36 -12.16 -9.98
CA LYS A 70 -7.94 -13.28 -9.14
C LYS A 70 -6.43 -13.37 -9.26
N VAL A 71 -5.73 -13.30 -8.14
CA VAL A 71 -4.29 -13.12 -8.11
C VAL A 71 -3.65 -14.17 -7.21
N LYS A 72 -2.52 -14.68 -7.62
CA LYS A 72 -1.70 -15.55 -6.77
C LYS A 72 -0.95 -14.72 -5.74
N GLY A 73 -0.98 -15.15 -4.48
CA GLY A 73 -0.08 -14.70 -3.45
C GLY A 73 1.28 -15.41 -3.53
N HIS A 74 2.14 -15.13 -2.56
CA HIS A 74 3.41 -15.85 -2.40
C HIS A 74 3.61 -16.24 -0.92
N PRO A 75 2.91 -17.28 -0.44
CA PRO A 75 2.84 -17.63 0.98
C PRO A 75 4.19 -17.94 1.62
N ASP A 76 5.13 -18.55 0.88
CA ASP A 76 6.43 -18.92 1.45
C ASP A 76 7.28 -17.67 1.75
N LEU A 77 7.34 -16.70 0.83
CA LEU A 77 8.02 -15.43 1.07
C LEU A 77 7.30 -14.63 2.16
N ALA A 78 5.95 -14.61 2.15
CA ALA A 78 5.16 -13.94 3.18
C ALA A 78 5.44 -14.49 4.58
N LYS A 79 5.43 -15.82 4.75
CA LYS A 79 5.75 -16.49 6.02
C LYS A 79 7.19 -16.21 6.47
N HIS A 80 8.12 -16.20 5.52
CA HIS A 80 9.52 -15.87 5.80
C HIS A 80 9.66 -14.43 6.29
N LEU A 81 9.01 -13.47 5.62
CA LEU A 81 8.96 -12.06 6.05
C LEU A 81 8.36 -11.94 7.45
N LEU A 82 7.16 -12.49 7.68
CA LEU A 82 6.48 -12.42 8.96
C LEU A 82 7.33 -12.95 10.10
N LYS A 83 7.87 -14.16 9.95
CA LYS A 83 8.71 -14.78 10.96
C LYS A 83 9.93 -13.93 11.33
N ASN A 84 10.60 -13.36 10.33
CA ASN A 84 11.82 -12.60 10.56
C ASN A 84 11.55 -11.15 10.96
N LEU A 85 10.45 -10.54 10.53
CA LEU A 85 10.04 -9.21 11.01
C LEU A 85 9.74 -9.24 12.51
N VAL A 86 8.98 -10.24 12.98
CA VAL A 86 8.72 -10.41 14.43
C VAL A 86 10.01 -10.61 15.22
N ARG A 87 10.99 -11.36 14.68
CA ARG A 87 12.32 -11.53 15.31
C ARG A 87 13.15 -10.26 15.33
N ASN A 88 12.87 -9.32 14.43
CA ASN A 88 13.46 -8.00 14.37
C ASN A 88 12.59 -6.92 15.06
N GLU A 89 11.70 -7.34 15.98
CA GLU A 89 10.88 -6.47 16.84
C GLU A 89 9.87 -5.60 16.06
N PHE A 90 9.38 -6.11 14.92
CA PHE A 90 8.26 -5.50 14.21
C PHE A 90 6.98 -6.31 14.44
N ASP A 91 5.98 -5.64 15.03
CA ASP A 91 4.64 -6.21 15.26
C ASP A 91 3.82 -6.11 13.97
N VAL A 92 3.88 -7.16 13.16
CA VAL A 92 3.18 -7.23 11.86
C VAL A 92 2.03 -8.21 11.94
N SER A 93 0.83 -7.75 11.62
CA SER A 93 -0.35 -8.59 11.46
C SER A 93 -0.30 -9.37 10.15
N PHE A 94 -1.16 -10.38 10.00
CA PHE A 94 -1.27 -11.12 8.76
C PHE A 94 -2.69 -11.56 8.45
N MET A 95 -2.96 -11.78 7.16
CA MET A 95 -4.18 -12.38 6.65
C MET A 95 -3.84 -13.59 5.78
N LEU A 96 -4.63 -14.67 5.89
CA LEU A 96 -4.55 -15.84 5.02
C LEU A 96 -5.67 -15.84 3.97
N GLU A 97 -6.69 -15.04 4.19
CA GLU A 97 -7.81 -14.81 3.29
C GLU A 97 -8.32 -13.37 3.49
N GLU A 98 -9.05 -12.85 2.53
CA GLU A 98 -9.64 -11.52 2.63
C GLU A 98 -10.65 -11.46 3.78
N HIS A 99 -10.50 -10.47 4.66
CA HIS A 99 -11.47 -10.20 5.72
C HIS A 99 -12.79 -9.69 5.13
N ASN A 100 -12.70 -8.76 4.19
CA ASN A 100 -13.83 -8.23 3.45
C ASN A 100 -13.87 -8.81 2.03
N LYS A 101 -14.49 -9.97 1.87
CA LYS A 101 -14.62 -10.66 0.58
C LYS A 101 -15.53 -9.93 -0.43
N GLU A 102 -16.34 -8.99 0.04
CA GLU A 102 -17.19 -8.19 -0.85
C GLU A 102 -16.36 -7.14 -1.60
N HIS A 103 -15.37 -6.54 -0.94
CA HIS A 103 -14.46 -5.59 -1.55
C HIS A 103 -13.27 -6.28 -2.22
N GLY A 104 -12.77 -7.34 -1.62
CA GLY A 104 -11.50 -7.96 -1.96
C GLY A 104 -10.31 -7.10 -1.55
N VAL A 105 -9.11 -7.53 -1.89
CA VAL A 105 -7.87 -6.78 -1.65
C VAL A 105 -7.94 -5.40 -2.31
N GLY A 106 -7.49 -4.38 -1.58
CA GLY A 106 -7.75 -2.98 -1.89
C GLY A 106 -7.09 -2.42 -3.14
N HIS A 107 -7.49 -1.20 -3.44
CA HIS A 107 -7.09 -0.48 -4.65
C HIS A 107 -5.59 -0.25 -4.75
N ALA A 108 -4.90 -0.04 -3.62
CA ALA A 108 -3.46 0.18 -3.61
C ALA A 108 -2.66 -0.98 -4.23
N PHE A 109 -3.19 -2.20 -4.16
CA PHE A 109 -2.51 -3.40 -4.65
C PHE A 109 -2.94 -3.81 -6.07
N LEU A 110 -4.19 -3.59 -6.44
CA LEU A 110 -4.72 -4.11 -7.69
C LEU A 110 -4.82 -3.08 -8.83
N ARG A 111 -5.16 -1.81 -8.51
CA ARG A 111 -5.27 -0.81 -9.57
C ARG A 111 -3.98 -0.48 -10.29
N PRO A 112 -2.83 -0.28 -9.62
CA PRO A 112 -1.58 -0.07 -10.34
C PRO A 112 -1.25 -1.24 -11.27
N MET A 113 -1.59 -2.47 -10.84
CA MET A 113 -1.36 -3.67 -11.63
C MET A 113 -2.16 -3.69 -12.92
N SER A 114 -3.36 -3.10 -12.97
CA SER A 114 -4.14 -3.03 -14.22
C SER A 114 -3.40 -2.31 -15.35
N TYR A 115 -2.40 -1.48 -15.04
CA TYR A 115 -1.58 -0.75 -16.00
C TYR A 115 -0.21 -1.39 -16.29
N ILE A 116 0.38 -2.05 -15.27
CA ILE A 116 1.76 -2.56 -15.38
C ILE A 116 1.81 -4.08 -15.49
N LEU A 117 0.76 -4.79 -15.05
CA LEU A 117 0.60 -6.24 -15.09
C LEU A 117 -0.86 -6.59 -15.42
N PRO A 118 -1.39 -6.22 -16.60
CA PRO A 118 -2.83 -6.31 -16.89
C PRO A 118 -3.39 -7.74 -16.84
N ASP A 119 -2.55 -8.75 -17.07
CA ASP A 119 -2.93 -10.15 -17.05
C ASP A 119 -2.86 -10.77 -15.63
N TYR A 120 -2.29 -10.08 -14.65
CA TYR A 120 -2.10 -10.55 -13.27
C TYR A 120 -1.45 -11.93 -13.18
N ASP A 121 -0.52 -12.20 -14.07
CA ASP A 121 0.13 -13.51 -14.27
C ASP A 121 1.33 -13.77 -13.34
N LEU A 122 1.76 -12.75 -12.57
CA LEU A 122 2.78 -12.88 -11.54
C LEU A 122 2.15 -12.90 -10.14
N PRO A 123 2.74 -13.64 -9.19
CA PRO A 123 2.37 -13.52 -7.79
C PRO A 123 2.57 -12.10 -7.27
N ILE A 124 1.61 -11.63 -6.49
CA ILE A 124 1.67 -10.34 -5.80
C ILE A 124 1.64 -10.60 -4.29
N LEU A 125 2.50 -9.92 -3.55
CA LEU A 125 2.56 -9.99 -2.11
C LEU A 125 2.17 -8.61 -1.53
N PRO A 126 0.92 -8.44 -1.07
CA PRO A 126 0.47 -7.21 -0.42
C PRO A 126 1.12 -7.03 0.96
N PHE A 127 1.77 -5.90 1.15
CA PHE A 127 2.28 -5.42 2.42
C PHE A 127 1.56 -4.11 2.76
N TYR A 128 0.65 -4.19 3.72
CA TYR A 128 -0.16 -3.06 4.16
C TYR A 128 0.62 -2.19 5.14
N ILE A 129 0.54 -0.89 4.95
CA ILE A 129 1.00 0.14 5.88
C ILE A 129 -0.19 1.05 6.16
N ASN A 130 -0.54 1.24 7.43
CA ASN A 130 -1.57 2.21 7.77
C ASN A 130 -1.02 3.62 7.57
N CYS A 131 -1.33 4.22 6.43
CA CYS A 131 -1.00 5.60 6.10
C CYS A 131 -2.22 6.53 6.20
N PHE A 132 -3.43 5.96 6.37
CA PHE A 132 -4.69 6.68 6.21
C PHE A 132 -5.33 7.11 7.53
N TYR A 133 -5.36 6.23 8.54
CA TYR A 133 -6.00 6.51 9.83
C TYR A 133 -5.00 6.53 10.98
N GLY A 134 -5.04 7.59 11.77
CA GLY A 134 -4.21 7.68 12.97
C GLY A 134 -4.67 6.77 14.12
N PRO A 135 -3.75 6.29 14.97
CA PRO A 135 -2.32 6.62 14.90
C PRO A 135 -1.58 5.85 13.82
N GLN A 136 -0.88 6.57 12.98
CA GLN A 136 -0.07 6.01 11.89
C GLN A 136 1.35 5.68 12.39
N PRO A 137 2.04 4.68 11.80
CA PRO A 137 3.46 4.53 12.03
C PRO A 137 4.22 5.75 11.50
N THR A 138 5.28 6.16 12.17
CA THR A 138 6.14 7.23 11.69
C THR A 138 6.87 6.80 10.40
N ALA A 139 7.19 7.74 9.51
CA ALA A 139 7.96 7.44 8.31
C ALA A 139 9.34 6.87 8.64
N ASN A 140 9.95 7.27 9.75
CA ASN A 140 11.16 6.64 10.26
C ASN A 140 10.95 5.16 10.63
N ARG A 141 9.80 4.78 11.17
CA ARG A 141 9.46 3.38 11.44
C ARG A 141 9.27 2.60 10.13
N VAL A 142 8.62 3.22 9.13
CA VAL A 142 8.46 2.64 7.79
C VAL A 142 9.81 2.48 7.08
N TYR A 143 10.71 3.45 7.20
CA TYR A 143 12.08 3.33 6.69
C TYR A 143 12.84 2.15 7.32
N GLN A 144 12.73 1.98 8.64
CA GLN A 144 13.38 0.86 9.34
C GLN A 144 12.83 -0.49 8.88
N ILE A 145 11.50 -0.63 8.77
CA ILE A 145 10.89 -1.90 8.31
C ILE A 145 11.27 -2.19 6.86
N GLY A 146 11.32 -1.17 5.99
CA GLY A 146 11.75 -1.32 4.60
C GLY A 146 13.18 -1.85 4.48
N ARG A 147 14.11 -1.32 5.28
CA ARG A 147 15.48 -1.83 5.35
C ARG A 147 15.55 -3.28 5.84
N THR A 148 14.78 -3.59 6.87
CA THR A 148 14.72 -4.95 7.43
C THR A 148 14.11 -5.94 6.44
N VAL A 149 13.05 -5.56 5.74
CA VAL A 149 12.44 -6.35 4.66
C VAL A 149 13.47 -6.67 3.57
N ARG A 150 14.27 -5.69 3.16
CA ARG A 150 15.33 -5.92 2.18
C ARG A 150 16.30 -7.01 2.66
N THR A 151 16.83 -6.89 3.87
CA THR A 151 17.75 -7.87 4.44
C THR A 151 17.11 -9.28 4.50
N ILE A 152 15.87 -9.36 4.93
CA ILE A 152 15.13 -10.63 5.02
C ILE A 152 14.94 -11.27 3.65
N ILE A 153 14.67 -10.46 2.62
CA ILE A 153 14.54 -10.98 1.24
C ILE A 153 15.88 -11.47 0.72
N GLU A 154 16.96 -10.74 0.99
CA GLU A 154 18.33 -11.14 0.59
C GLU A 154 18.79 -12.44 1.31
N GLU A 155 18.23 -12.76 2.48
CA GLU A 155 18.48 -13.98 3.25
C GLU A 155 17.51 -15.14 2.87
N PHE A 156 16.53 -14.89 2.02
CA PHE A 156 15.60 -15.95 1.58
C PHE A 156 16.34 -16.93 0.68
N ASP A 157 16.35 -18.21 1.07
CA ASP A 157 17.11 -19.28 0.36
C ASP A 157 16.43 -19.63 -0.97
N SER A 158 16.59 -18.74 -1.95
CA SER A 158 15.99 -18.89 -3.28
C SER A 158 16.62 -17.87 -4.24
N ASP A 159 16.74 -18.25 -5.51
CA ASP A 159 17.11 -17.34 -6.61
C ASP A 159 15.97 -16.38 -7.02
N LEU A 160 14.97 -16.21 -6.15
CA LEU A 160 13.77 -15.43 -6.41
C LEU A 160 14.08 -13.96 -6.69
N ARG A 161 13.63 -13.47 -7.83
CA ARG A 161 13.71 -12.04 -8.18
C ARG A 161 12.47 -11.32 -7.69
N VAL A 162 12.61 -10.53 -6.66
CA VAL A 162 11.53 -9.75 -6.06
C VAL A 162 11.54 -8.34 -6.64
N ALA A 163 10.48 -7.96 -7.36
CA ALA A 163 10.24 -6.56 -7.66
C ALA A 163 9.55 -5.91 -6.46
N VAL A 164 9.95 -4.68 -6.15
CA VAL A 164 9.34 -3.89 -5.08
C VAL A 164 8.60 -2.71 -5.69
N LEU A 165 7.34 -2.53 -5.31
CA LEU A 165 6.51 -1.40 -5.72
C LEU A 165 6.00 -0.67 -4.47
N GLY A 166 6.19 0.65 -4.41
CA GLY A 166 5.45 1.54 -3.53
C GLY A 166 4.20 2.03 -4.25
N SER A 167 3.04 1.78 -3.67
CA SER A 167 1.76 2.26 -4.18
C SER A 167 1.23 3.34 -3.24
N GLY A 168 1.14 4.55 -3.73
CA GLY A 168 0.68 5.70 -2.97
C GLY A 168 0.70 6.94 -3.86
N GLY A 169 0.42 8.09 -3.27
CA GLY A 169 0.39 9.37 -3.95
C GLY A 169 1.17 10.44 -3.18
N LEU A 170 1.30 11.59 -3.82
CA LEU A 170 1.75 12.82 -3.16
C LEU A 170 0.61 13.39 -2.33
N TRP A 171 0.84 14.56 -1.71
CA TRP A 171 -0.16 15.19 -0.83
C TRP A 171 -1.51 15.35 -1.51
N HIS A 172 -2.55 14.84 -0.89
CA HIS A 172 -3.92 14.99 -1.36
C HIS A 172 -4.92 14.91 -0.21
N THR A 173 -6.09 15.46 -0.41
CA THR A 173 -7.15 15.58 0.61
C THR A 173 -8.49 15.17 0.00
N PRO A 174 -8.66 13.88 -0.36
CA PRO A 174 -9.85 13.43 -1.07
C PRO A 174 -11.11 13.63 -0.23
N GLY A 175 -12.15 14.17 -0.85
CA GLY A 175 -13.45 14.41 -0.20
C GLY A 175 -13.46 15.57 0.81
N ASN A 176 -12.38 16.30 0.98
CA ASN A 176 -12.36 17.51 1.80
C ASN A 176 -12.68 18.74 0.92
N PRO A 177 -13.79 19.45 1.14
CA PRO A 177 -14.11 20.65 0.37
C PRO A 177 -13.12 21.81 0.60
N GLU A 178 -12.38 21.79 1.70
CA GLU A 178 -11.30 22.71 2.02
C GLU A 178 -9.92 22.14 1.63
N GLY A 179 -9.90 21.13 0.76
CA GLY A 179 -8.69 20.47 0.31
C GLY A 179 -7.67 21.44 -0.24
N TRP A 180 -6.40 21.19 0.06
CA TRP A 180 -5.27 22.02 -0.36
C TRP A 180 -4.11 21.16 -0.81
N LEU A 181 -3.22 21.76 -1.60
CA LEU A 181 -1.98 21.14 -2.05
C LEU A 181 -0.84 21.63 -1.15
N ASN A 182 0.09 20.76 -0.86
CA ASN A 182 1.32 21.08 -0.16
C ASN A 182 2.51 20.89 -1.11
N GLU A 183 2.76 21.91 -1.93
CA GLU A 183 3.82 21.86 -2.95
C GLU A 183 5.23 21.73 -2.33
N ASP A 184 5.44 22.32 -1.16
CA ASP A 184 6.72 22.22 -0.45
C ASP A 184 6.97 20.80 0.05
N PHE A 185 5.92 20.15 0.59
CA PHE A 185 5.98 18.74 0.98
C PHE A 185 6.29 17.86 -0.23
N ASP A 186 5.52 17.99 -1.30
CA ASP A 186 5.66 17.17 -2.51
C ASP A 186 7.03 17.36 -3.18
N THR A 187 7.52 18.60 -3.23
CA THR A 187 8.85 18.90 -3.75
C THR A 187 9.92 18.23 -2.93
N GLY A 188 9.85 18.30 -1.61
CA GLY A 188 10.78 17.65 -0.70
C GLY A 188 10.76 16.12 -0.85
N VAL A 189 9.59 15.51 -1.00
CA VAL A 189 9.44 14.07 -1.28
C VAL A 189 10.15 13.70 -2.59
N LEU A 190 9.85 14.42 -3.67
CA LEU A 190 10.42 14.12 -5.00
C LEU A 190 11.95 14.32 -5.03
N ASP A 191 12.47 15.33 -4.35
CA ASP A 191 13.92 15.59 -4.31
C ASP A 191 14.66 14.52 -3.51
N ASN A 192 14.11 14.06 -2.39
CA ASN A 192 14.69 12.96 -1.62
C ASN A 192 14.63 11.62 -2.40
N ILE A 193 13.55 11.36 -3.13
CA ILE A 193 13.47 10.19 -4.02
C ILE A 193 14.53 10.27 -5.13
N ARG A 194 14.70 11.43 -5.77
CA ARG A 194 15.69 11.62 -6.84
C ARG A 194 17.13 11.48 -6.36
N SER A 195 17.41 11.95 -5.15
CA SER A 195 18.75 11.81 -4.54
C SER A 195 19.03 10.41 -4.01
N GLY A 196 17.99 9.58 -3.84
CA GLY A 196 18.10 8.25 -3.23
C GLY A 196 18.31 8.28 -1.71
N ASP A 197 18.03 9.42 -1.05
CA ASP A 197 18.17 9.54 0.40
C ASP A 197 16.86 9.19 1.11
N ALA A 198 16.65 7.89 1.30
CA ALA A 198 15.45 7.39 1.96
C ALA A 198 15.36 7.80 3.44
N LYS A 199 16.47 8.08 4.11
CA LYS A 199 16.46 8.56 5.50
C LYS A 199 16.00 10.01 5.56
N ALA A 200 16.54 10.86 4.69
CA ALA A 200 16.09 12.25 4.57
C ALA A 200 14.61 12.34 4.15
N LEU A 201 14.14 11.43 3.29
CA LEU A 201 12.73 11.31 2.95
C LEU A 201 11.87 11.02 4.18
N ALA A 202 12.26 10.05 5.01
CA ALA A 202 11.52 9.71 6.22
C ALA A 202 11.50 10.87 7.22
N ASP A 203 12.63 11.57 7.40
CA ASP A 203 12.72 12.74 8.28
C ASP A 203 11.87 13.92 7.77
N HIS A 204 11.87 14.13 6.46
CA HIS A 204 11.03 15.14 5.82
C HIS A 204 9.55 14.84 6.05
N PHE A 205 9.14 13.59 5.79
CA PHE A 205 7.75 13.16 5.98
C PHE A 205 7.32 13.32 7.45
N ASP A 206 8.08 12.82 8.41
CA ASP A 206 7.75 12.91 9.83
C ASP A 206 7.66 14.37 10.33
N ARG A 207 8.48 15.27 9.79
CA ARG A 207 8.45 16.68 10.15
C ARG A 207 7.24 17.41 9.59
N GLU A 208 6.90 17.16 8.32
CA GLU A 208 5.90 17.93 7.60
C GLU A 208 4.49 17.34 7.70
N SER A 209 4.36 16.00 7.86
CA SER A 209 3.06 15.32 7.87
C SER A 209 2.46 15.16 9.27
N ASN A 210 3.28 15.07 10.31
CA ASN A 210 2.81 14.83 11.68
C ASN A 210 2.22 16.05 12.37
N ASP A 211 2.36 17.24 11.81
CA ASP A 211 1.74 18.46 12.33
C ASP A 211 1.17 19.31 11.19
N PRO A 212 0.16 18.83 10.47
CA PRO A 212 -0.52 19.66 9.50
C PRO A 212 -1.44 20.66 10.26
N PRO A 213 -1.13 21.94 10.27
CA PRO A 213 -1.84 22.94 11.11
C PRO A 213 -3.33 23.04 10.83
N ALA A 214 -3.78 22.55 9.67
CA ALA A 214 -5.16 22.61 9.24
C ALA A 214 -5.88 21.26 9.24
N ALA A 215 -5.16 20.14 9.36
CA ALA A 215 -5.72 18.80 9.18
C ALA A 215 -6.77 18.46 10.24
N TYR A 216 -6.64 19.00 11.42
CA TYR A 216 -7.48 18.69 12.58
C TYR A 216 -8.48 19.77 12.94
N GLY A 217 -8.48 20.91 12.26
CA GLY A 217 -9.32 22.06 12.60
C GLY A 217 -10.81 21.77 12.68
N ASN A 218 -11.30 20.73 12.02
CA ASN A 218 -12.71 20.35 11.99
C ASN A 218 -12.95 18.86 12.29
N GLY A 219 -12.00 18.16 12.93
CA GLY A 219 -12.12 16.72 13.22
C GLY A 219 -12.12 15.82 11.98
N LYS A 220 -11.69 16.34 10.85
CA LYS A 220 -11.53 15.56 9.62
C LYS A 220 -10.06 15.23 9.41
N TRP A 221 -9.80 13.99 9.15
CA TRP A 221 -8.48 13.52 8.76
C TRP A 221 -8.10 14.09 7.40
N VAL A 222 -6.90 14.61 7.31
CA VAL A 222 -6.26 14.97 6.06
C VAL A 222 -5.20 13.91 5.82
N ASP A 223 -5.31 13.23 4.69
CA ASP A 223 -4.31 12.27 4.27
C ASP A 223 -3.06 13.06 3.88
N GLY A 224 -2.07 13.02 4.75
CA GLY A 224 -0.80 13.75 4.57
C GLY A 224 0.18 13.02 3.70
N GLY A 225 -0.23 12.59 2.52
CA GLY A 225 0.63 11.92 1.55
C GLY A 225 0.94 10.47 1.94
N THR A 226 0.24 9.58 1.36
CA THR A 226 0.52 8.13 1.43
C THR A 226 1.59 7.69 0.45
#